data_e0e36555ec8cfc93cddb32002970e886
#
_entry.id   e0e36555ec8cfc93cddb32002970e886
#
_cell.length_a   1.000
_cell.length_b   1.000
_cell.length_c   1.000
_cell.angle_alpha   90.00
_cell.angle_beta   90.00
_cell.angle_gamma   90.00
#
_symmetry.space_group_name_H-M   'P 1'
#
loop_
_entity.id
_entity.type
_entity.pdbx_description
1 polymer ?
#
loop_
_entity_poly.entity_id
_entity_poly.type
_entity_poly.pdbx_seq_one_letter_code
_entity_poly.pdbx_strand_id
1 'polypeptide(L)'
;MKVLHLDTNHELLINQLNDLGFTNHEDYKSSKKVVEAKIHEYDGIVLRSRFTIDKQFLDAAKNLKFIGRVGAGLENIDGVYAEQKGVYLISAPEGNRNAVGEHTLGMILSLFNNLNKGDHEVRQGKWLREENRGVELDGKTVGLIGYGNMGKAFAKKLRGFDVEVLCYDIKDNVGDENAKQVSLAIFQEKVDVVSLHTPQTPLTLNMINTAFINQIKKPFWLINTARGKSVATADLVSALKSDKILGAGLDVLEYEKASFETLFSSELPEAFRYLINSEKVLLSPHVAGWTIESKEKLAQTIVDKIKTKFY
;
A
#
# COMPACT_ATOMS: atom_id res chain seq x y z
N MET A 1 12.79 16.13 -24.76
CA MET A 1 12.13 14.80 -24.75
C MET A 1 10.63 14.97 -24.75
N LYS A 2 9.90 14.11 -25.47
CA LYS A 2 8.42 14.08 -25.50
C LYS A 2 7.90 13.11 -24.42
N VAL A 3 6.97 13.56 -23.58
CA VAL A 3 6.37 12.80 -22.49
C VAL A 3 4.87 12.70 -22.66
N LEU A 4 4.32 11.49 -22.58
CA LEU A 4 2.88 11.25 -22.63
C LEU A 4 2.32 10.98 -21.23
N HIS A 5 1.38 11.81 -20.79
CA HIS A 5 0.66 11.65 -19.52
C HIS A 5 -0.62 10.86 -19.75
N LEU A 6 -0.73 9.70 -19.08
CA LEU A 6 -1.82 8.76 -19.26
C LEU A 6 -2.89 8.82 -18.15
N ASP A 7 -2.55 9.46 -17.04
CA ASP A 7 -3.45 9.70 -15.90
C ASP A 7 -3.33 11.15 -15.44
N THR A 8 -4.42 11.71 -14.90
CA THR A 8 -4.40 13.04 -14.27
C THR A 8 -3.58 13.00 -12.97
N ASN A 9 -2.67 13.94 -12.82
CA ASN A 9 -1.81 14.09 -11.66
C ASN A 9 -1.91 15.52 -11.11
N HIS A 10 -1.08 15.87 -10.14
CA HIS A 10 -0.95 17.26 -9.71
C HIS A 10 -0.32 18.09 -10.84
N GLU A 11 -0.83 19.29 -11.07
CA GLU A 11 -0.42 20.16 -12.19
C GLU A 11 1.07 20.52 -12.19
N LEU A 12 1.70 20.59 -10.98
CA LEU A 12 3.13 20.86 -10.86
C LEU A 12 3.99 19.91 -11.71
N LEU A 13 3.54 18.67 -11.95
CA LEU A 13 4.30 17.68 -12.69
C LEU A 13 4.52 18.13 -14.14
N ILE A 14 3.45 18.51 -14.81
CA ILE A 14 3.53 19.00 -16.20
C ILE A 14 4.24 20.36 -16.23
N ASN A 15 3.93 21.28 -15.30
CA ASN A 15 4.53 22.62 -15.26
C ASN A 15 6.05 22.53 -15.10
N GLN A 16 6.54 21.78 -14.10
CA GLN A 16 7.98 21.65 -13.88
C GLN A 16 8.70 20.87 -15.00
N LEU A 17 8.06 19.87 -15.63
CA LEU A 17 8.66 19.20 -16.78
C LEU A 17 8.72 20.14 -18.00
N ASN A 18 7.74 21.03 -18.20
CA ASN A 18 7.82 22.09 -19.23
C ASN A 18 9.00 23.04 -18.95
N ASP A 19 9.18 23.48 -17.70
CA ASP A 19 10.30 24.35 -17.30
C ASP A 19 11.67 23.70 -17.54
N LEU A 20 11.72 22.36 -17.46
CA LEU A 20 12.91 21.56 -17.81
C LEU A 20 13.06 21.30 -19.32
N GLY A 21 12.21 21.90 -20.17
CA GLY A 21 12.28 21.78 -21.63
C GLY A 21 11.73 20.46 -22.19
N PHE A 22 10.92 19.72 -21.43
CA PHE A 22 10.19 18.57 -21.95
C PHE A 22 8.94 19.03 -22.70
N THR A 23 8.56 18.31 -23.76
CA THR A 23 7.29 18.52 -24.45
C THR A 23 6.28 17.53 -23.89
N ASN A 24 5.26 18.03 -23.16
CA ASN A 24 4.26 17.22 -22.48
C ASN A 24 2.96 17.12 -23.30
N HIS A 25 2.45 15.91 -23.48
CA HIS A 25 1.18 15.63 -24.09
C HIS A 25 0.29 14.85 -23.12
N GLU A 26 -1.01 15.14 -23.14
CA GLU A 26 -1.99 14.54 -22.25
C GLU A 26 -2.93 13.63 -23.05
N ASP A 27 -3.14 12.40 -22.58
CA ASP A 27 -4.12 11.47 -23.12
C ASP A 27 -4.75 10.64 -22.01
N TYR A 28 -5.81 11.15 -21.45
CA TYR A 28 -6.50 10.54 -20.31
C TYR A 28 -7.68 9.64 -20.70
N LYS A 29 -8.01 9.53 -21.99
CA LYS A 29 -9.25 8.87 -22.45
C LYS A 29 -9.04 7.72 -23.43
N SER A 30 -7.98 7.74 -24.23
CA SER A 30 -7.72 6.72 -25.24
C SER A 30 -7.56 5.32 -24.64
N SER A 31 -8.03 4.30 -25.34
CA SER A 31 -7.80 2.92 -24.93
C SER A 31 -6.32 2.55 -25.03
N LYS A 32 -5.90 1.50 -24.32
CA LYS A 32 -4.53 0.98 -24.39
C LYS A 32 -4.06 0.78 -25.83
N LYS A 33 -4.90 0.17 -26.67
CA LYS A 33 -4.60 -0.10 -28.12
C LYS A 33 -4.33 1.18 -28.91
N VAL A 34 -5.06 2.26 -28.63
CA VAL A 34 -4.86 3.57 -29.29
C VAL A 34 -3.54 4.20 -28.81
N VAL A 35 -3.21 4.08 -27.54
CA VAL A 35 -1.94 4.56 -26.99
C VAL A 35 -0.77 3.76 -27.59
N GLU A 36 -0.85 2.43 -27.66
CA GLU A 36 0.16 1.56 -28.27
C GLU A 36 0.48 1.94 -29.73
N ALA A 37 -0.52 2.39 -30.49
CA ALA A 37 -0.30 2.80 -31.89
C ALA A 37 0.59 4.03 -32.05
N LYS A 38 0.65 4.94 -31.05
CA LYS A 38 1.40 6.20 -31.09
C LYS A 38 2.56 6.29 -30.11
N ILE A 39 2.72 5.30 -29.21
CA ILE A 39 3.70 5.39 -28.13
C ILE A 39 5.15 5.45 -28.62
N HIS A 40 5.43 4.97 -29.82
CA HIS A 40 6.75 5.05 -30.46
C HIS A 40 7.23 6.49 -30.70
N GLU A 41 6.34 7.49 -30.62
CA GLU A 41 6.70 8.92 -30.77
C GLU A 41 7.23 9.54 -29.47
N TYR A 42 7.16 8.84 -28.33
CA TYR A 42 7.45 9.37 -27.00
C TYR A 42 8.71 8.79 -26.40
N ASP A 43 9.46 9.66 -25.69
CA ASP A 43 10.64 9.32 -24.92
C ASP A 43 10.29 8.86 -23.49
N GLY A 44 9.16 9.30 -22.95
CA GLY A 44 8.70 8.99 -21.61
C GLY A 44 7.19 8.87 -21.51
N ILE A 45 6.72 8.07 -20.54
CA ILE A 45 5.31 8.06 -20.11
C ILE A 45 5.21 8.31 -18.63
N VAL A 46 4.11 8.97 -18.25
CA VAL A 46 3.73 9.16 -16.84
C VAL A 46 2.32 8.62 -16.64
N LEU A 47 2.18 7.70 -15.68
CA LEU A 47 0.89 7.07 -15.38
C LEU A 47 0.73 6.77 -13.89
N ARG A 48 -0.48 6.39 -13.50
CA ARG A 48 -0.80 5.79 -12.18
C ARG A 48 -1.15 4.32 -12.35
N SER A 49 -2.39 4.00 -12.68
CA SER A 49 -2.88 2.61 -12.71
C SER A 49 -3.83 2.32 -13.87
N ARG A 50 -3.98 3.23 -14.82
CA ARG A 50 -4.99 3.19 -15.87
C ARG A 50 -5.04 1.87 -16.63
N PHE A 51 -3.88 1.32 -17.01
CA PHE A 51 -3.76 0.00 -17.62
C PHE A 51 -2.38 -0.63 -17.40
N THR A 52 -2.28 -1.92 -17.66
CA THR A 52 -1.03 -2.65 -17.53
C THR A 52 -0.08 -2.31 -18.68
N ILE A 53 1.17 -1.99 -18.35
CA ILE A 53 2.28 -1.84 -19.28
C ILE A 53 2.96 -3.21 -19.40
N ASP A 54 2.46 -4.01 -20.30
CA ASP A 54 2.95 -5.36 -20.57
C ASP A 54 3.97 -5.38 -21.73
N LYS A 55 4.42 -6.58 -22.07
CA LYS A 55 5.37 -6.81 -23.16
C LYS A 55 4.90 -6.21 -24.49
N GLN A 56 3.62 -6.35 -24.83
CA GLN A 56 3.08 -5.81 -26.09
C GLN A 56 3.21 -4.29 -26.14
N PHE A 57 2.86 -3.61 -25.04
CA PHE A 57 3.02 -2.16 -24.93
C PHE A 57 4.47 -1.74 -25.07
N LEU A 58 5.37 -2.42 -24.35
CA LEU A 58 6.82 -2.14 -24.38
C LEU A 58 7.46 -2.41 -25.74
N ASP A 59 6.98 -3.39 -26.51
CA ASP A 59 7.42 -3.65 -27.88
C ASP A 59 7.00 -2.55 -28.85
N ALA A 60 5.84 -1.95 -28.64
CA ALA A 60 5.37 -0.79 -29.41
C ALA A 60 6.15 0.50 -29.07
N ALA A 61 6.64 0.62 -27.85
CA ALA A 61 7.29 1.83 -27.29
C ALA A 61 8.78 1.91 -27.65
N LYS A 62 9.13 1.95 -28.92
CA LYS A 62 10.52 1.81 -29.44
C LYS A 62 11.50 2.88 -28.96
N ASN A 63 11.00 4.09 -28.67
CA ASN A 63 11.83 5.22 -28.27
C ASN A 63 11.77 5.52 -26.76
N LEU A 64 11.02 4.69 -26.01
CA LEU A 64 10.78 4.93 -24.60
C LEU A 64 12.04 4.78 -23.75
N LYS A 65 12.38 5.80 -23.00
CA LYS A 65 13.55 5.86 -22.10
C LYS A 65 13.17 5.68 -20.65
N PHE A 66 11.96 6.13 -20.26
CA PHE A 66 11.49 6.00 -18.89
C PHE A 66 9.96 5.84 -18.77
N ILE A 67 9.56 5.25 -17.65
CA ILE A 67 8.17 5.17 -17.18
C ILE A 67 8.11 5.78 -15.78
N GLY A 68 7.43 6.91 -15.64
CA GLY A 68 7.13 7.53 -14.35
C GLY A 68 5.79 7.05 -13.80
N ARG A 69 5.83 6.18 -12.78
CA ARG A 69 4.63 5.75 -12.07
C ARG A 69 4.38 6.65 -10.85
N VAL A 70 3.34 7.50 -10.90
CA VAL A 70 2.98 8.43 -9.82
C VAL A 70 2.32 7.66 -8.68
N GLY A 71 3.15 7.00 -7.87
CA GLY A 71 2.76 6.12 -6.77
C GLY A 71 3.91 5.21 -6.34
N ALA A 72 3.69 4.36 -5.34
CA ALA A 72 4.74 3.55 -4.73
C ALA A 72 5.02 2.23 -5.46
N GLY A 73 3.98 1.49 -5.87
CA GLY A 73 4.12 0.18 -6.49
C GLY A 73 4.38 0.24 -8.00
N LEU A 74 4.82 -0.86 -8.58
CA LEU A 74 5.07 -1.01 -10.02
C LEU A 74 4.35 -2.24 -10.60
N GLU A 75 3.37 -2.79 -9.88
CA GLU A 75 2.73 -4.07 -10.19
C GLU A 75 1.97 -4.07 -11.53
N ASN A 76 1.60 -2.89 -12.03
CA ASN A 76 0.97 -2.74 -13.35
C ASN A 76 1.98 -2.59 -14.50
N ILE A 77 3.28 -2.76 -14.25
CA ILE A 77 4.35 -2.63 -15.24
C ILE A 77 5.17 -3.94 -15.27
N ASP A 78 5.40 -4.51 -16.45
CA ASP A 78 6.37 -5.59 -16.61
C ASP A 78 7.78 -5.04 -16.44
N GLY A 79 8.20 -4.96 -15.17
CA GLY A 79 9.48 -4.35 -14.80
C GLY A 79 10.68 -5.08 -15.35
N VAL A 80 10.62 -6.42 -15.41
CA VAL A 80 11.72 -7.25 -15.95
C VAL A 80 11.90 -6.98 -17.42
N TYR A 81 10.82 -6.95 -18.18
CA TYR A 81 10.87 -6.69 -19.61
C TYR A 81 11.24 -5.23 -19.93
N ALA A 82 10.75 -4.27 -19.12
CA ALA A 82 11.13 -2.87 -19.26
C ALA A 82 12.66 -2.68 -19.07
N GLU A 83 13.25 -3.32 -18.05
CA GLU A 83 14.69 -3.29 -17.82
C GLU A 83 15.48 -3.91 -18.99
N GLN A 84 15.05 -5.06 -19.53
CA GLN A 84 15.65 -5.69 -20.72
C GLN A 84 15.62 -4.75 -21.94
N LYS A 85 14.61 -3.91 -22.06
CA LYS A 85 14.49 -2.88 -23.11
C LYS A 85 15.29 -1.61 -22.82
N GLY A 86 15.96 -1.52 -21.67
CA GLY A 86 16.67 -0.32 -21.22
C GLY A 86 15.76 0.83 -20.79
N VAL A 87 14.48 0.56 -20.48
CA VAL A 87 13.51 1.54 -20.01
C VAL A 87 13.65 1.73 -18.50
N TYR A 88 13.93 2.96 -18.07
CA TYR A 88 14.11 3.29 -16.66
C TYR A 88 12.77 3.44 -15.94
N LEU A 89 12.56 2.68 -14.87
CA LEU A 89 11.36 2.74 -14.06
C LEU A 89 11.52 3.70 -12.89
N ILE A 90 10.59 4.63 -12.76
CA ILE A 90 10.54 5.64 -11.70
C ILE A 90 9.25 5.47 -10.92
N SER A 91 9.35 5.23 -9.62
CA SER A 91 8.24 5.26 -8.68
C SER A 91 8.48 6.30 -7.59
N ALA A 92 7.43 6.65 -6.84
CA ALA A 92 7.46 7.72 -5.86
C ALA A 92 7.02 7.29 -4.43
N PRO A 93 7.59 6.20 -3.86
CA PRO A 93 7.18 5.74 -2.53
C PRO A 93 7.47 6.78 -1.42
N GLU A 94 8.38 7.71 -1.65
CA GLU A 94 8.70 8.80 -0.73
C GLU A 94 7.54 9.80 -0.61
N GLY A 95 6.74 9.96 -1.68
CA GLY A 95 5.67 10.96 -1.74
C GLY A 95 4.46 10.67 -0.87
N ASN A 96 4.13 9.39 -0.66
CA ASN A 96 2.94 9.01 0.11
C ASN A 96 3.22 8.24 1.41
N ARG A 97 4.49 7.99 1.75
CA ARG A 97 4.84 7.22 2.96
C ARG A 97 4.27 7.82 4.25
N ASN A 98 4.22 9.15 4.34
CA ASN A 98 3.68 9.81 5.53
C ASN A 98 2.18 9.57 5.69
N ALA A 99 1.41 9.69 4.59
CA ALA A 99 -0.01 9.40 4.57
C ALA A 99 -0.30 7.95 4.98
N VAL A 100 0.45 6.97 4.42
CA VAL A 100 0.33 5.56 4.81
C VAL A 100 0.60 5.36 6.30
N GLY A 101 1.64 6.00 6.85
CA GLY A 101 1.96 5.91 8.28
C GLY A 101 0.83 6.46 9.17
N GLU A 102 0.23 7.59 8.80
CA GLU A 102 -0.90 8.19 9.53
C GLU A 102 -2.17 7.33 9.43
N HIS A 103 -2.48 6.83 8.25
CA HIS A 103 -3.63 5.95 8.03
C HIS A 103 -3.51 4.65 8.84
N THR A 104 -2.32 4.03 8.82
CA THR A 104 -2.02 2.82 9.59
C THR A 104 -2.23 3.04 11.08
N LEU A 105 -1.75 4.17 11.62
CA LEU A 105 -1.96 4.55 13.02
C LEU A 105 -3.45 4.75 13.32
N GLY A 106 -4.16 5.46 12.42
CA GLY A 106 -5.61 5.67 12.55
C GLY A 106 -6.39 4.36 12.60
N MET A 107 -6.02 3.36 11.77
CA MET A 107 -6.65 2.03 11.80
C MET A 107 -6.43 1.32 13.13
N ILE A 108 -5.21 1.32 13.67
CA ILE A 108 -4.91 0.70 14.97
C ILE A 108 -5.73 1.35 16.07
N LEU A 109 -5.70 2.67 16.17
CA LEU A 109 -6.42 3.41 17.22
C LEU A 109 -7.94 3.24 17.08
N SER A 110 -8.46 3.17 15.85
CA SER A 110 -9.89 2.92 15.62
C SER A 110 -10.31 1.53 16.06
N LEU A 111 -9.50 0.49 15.78
CA LEU A 111 -9.76 -0.88 16.25
C LEU A 111 -9.65 -0.99 17.76
N PHE A 112 -8.59 -0.43 18.35
CA PHE A 112 -8.33 -0.53 19.79
C PHE A 112 -9.40 0.16 20.64
N ASN A 113 -9.94 1.28 20.15
CA ASN A 113 -10.94 2.05 20.85
C ASN A 113 -12.38 1.79 20.34
N ASN A 114 -12.58 0.79 19.48
CA ASN A 114 -13.89 0.44 18.90
C ASN A 114 -14.60 1.65 18.24
N LEU A 115 -13.85 2.63 17.66
CA LEU A 115 -14.43 3.91 17.20
C LEU A 115 -15.50 3.71 16.14
N ASN A 116 -15.24 2.88 15.13
CA ASN A 116 -16.21 2.64 14.06
C ASN A 116 -17.45 1.89 14.54
N LYS A 117 -17.26 0.89 15.43
CA LYS A 117 -18.36 0.15 16.04
C LYS A 117 -19.21 1.08 16.89
N GLY A 118 -18.60 1.83 17.79
CA GLY A 118 -19.28 2.78 18.67
C GLY A 118 -20.03 3.87 17.90
N ASP A 119 -19.42 4.46 16.85
CA ASP A 119 -20.08 5.45 15.99
C ASP A 119 -21.33 4.84 15.32
N HIS A 120 -21.21 3.64 14.76
CA HIS A 120 -22.32 2.95 14.10
C HIS A 120 -23.48 2.68 15.08
N GLU A 121 -23.19 2.18 16.28
CA GLU A 121 -24.18 1.87 17.31
C GLU A 121 -24.89 3.13 17.80
N VAL A 122 -24.14 4.21 18.09
CA VAL A 122 -24.73 5.50 18.54
C VAL A 122 -25.65 6.08 17.48
N ARG A 123 -25.29 6.04 16.19
CA ARG A 123 -26.16 6.47 15.09
C ARG A 123 -27.44 5.65 14.96
N GLN A 124 -27.43 4.40 15.46
CA GLN A 124 -28.61 3.55 15.57
C GLN A 124 -29.40 3.73 16.88
N GLY A 125 -29.06 4.71 17.71
CA GLY A 125 -29.68 4.98 19.00
C GLY A 125 -29.27 4.04 20.13
N LYS A 126 -28.20 3.26 19.98
CA LYS A 126 -27.65 2.38 21.01
C LYS A 126 -26.59 3.14 21.84
N TRP A 127 -26.59 2.92 23.15
CA TRP A 127 -25.64 3.54 24.08
C TRP A 127 -24.95 2.45 24.92
N LEU A 128 -24.02 1.71 24.29
CA LEU A 128 -23.43 0.48 24.82
C LEU A 128 -21.98 0.75 25.28
N ARG A 129 -21.81 1.21 26.53
CA ARG A 129 -20.50 1.65 27.06
C ARG A 129 -19.57 0.47 27.34
N GLU A 130 -20.06 -0.60 27.98
CA GLU A 130 -19.21 -1.76 28.35
C GLU A 130 -18.79 -2.56 27.14
N GLU A 131 -19.67 -2.74 26.17
CA GLU A 131 -19.43 -3.48 24.92
C GLU A 131 -18.44 -2.75 23.99
N ASN A 132 -18.25 -1.45 24.21
CA ASN A 132 -17.30 -0.59 23.50
C ASN A 132 -16.06 -0.26 24.33
N ARG A 133 -15.83 -0.96 25.44
CA ARG A 133 -14.58 -0.82 26.20
C ARG A 133 -13.39 -1.19 25.31
N GLY A 134 -12.49 -0.23 25.07
CA GLY A 134 -11.29 -0.41 24.26
C GLY A 134 -10.11 -0.99 25.03
N VAL A 135 -8.99 -1.09 24.34
CA VAL A 135 -7.66 -1.38 24.90
C VAL A 135 -6.71 -0.24 24.56
N GLU A 136 -5.72 -0.03 25.42
CA GLU A 136 -4.68 0.98 25.18
C GLU A 136 -3.55 0.40 24.32
N LEU A 137 -2.94 1.26 23.51
CA LEU A 137 -1.75 0.90 22.74
C LEU A 137 -0.50 0.85 23.62
N ASP A 138 -0.52 1.59 24.73
CA ASP A 138 0.56 1.62 25.71
C ASP A 138 0.94 0.22 26.21
N GLY A 139 2.25 -0.01 26.37
CA GLY A 139 2.83 -1.29 26.78
C GLY A 139 2.75 -2.41 25.74
N LYS A 140 2.23 -2.15 24.53
CA LYS A 140 2.15 -3.16 23.46
C LYS A 140 3.45 -3.23 22.65
N THR A 141 3.67 -4.39 22.03
CA THR A 141 4.72 -4.59 21.04
C THR A 141 4.14 -4.51 19.64
N VAL A 142 4.50 -3.48 18.87
CA VAL A 142 4.08 -3.30 17.48
C VAL A 142 5.15 -3.87 16.56
N GLY A 143 4.79 -4.90 15.82
CA GLY A 143 5.67 -5.58 14.86
C GLY A 143 5.40 -5.13 13.42
N LEU A 144 6.45 -4.74 12.70
CA LEU A 144 6.41 -4.31 11.31
C LEU A 144 7.07 -5.37 10.43
N ILE A 145 6.33 -5.91 9.45
CA ILE A 145 6.91 -6.78 8.42
C ILE A 145 7.19 -5.92 7.18
N GLY A 146 8.48 -5.76 6.85
CA GLY A 146 8.99 -4.80 5.88
C GLY A 146 9.32 -3.45 6.51
N TYR A 147 10.59 -3.07 6.49
CA TYR A 147 11.09 -1.83 7.10
C TYR A 147 11.73 -0.89 6.07
N GLY A 148 11.01 -0.72 4.94
CA GLY A 148 11.32 0.24 3.88
C GLY A 148 10.65 1.61 4.12
N ASN A 149 10.30 2.31 3.02
CA ASN A 149 9.69 3.65 3.08
C ASN A 149 8.47 3.73 4.00
N MET A 150 7.53 2.76 3.88
CA MET A 150 6.28 2.77 4.63
C MET A 150 6.47 2.35 6.09
N GLY A 151 7.21 1.26 6.33
CA GLY A 151 7.48 0.78 7.69
C GLY A 151 8.22 1.83 8.53
N LYS A 152 9.24 2.49 7.98
CA LYS A 152 9.95 3.59 8.65
C LYS A 152 9.06 4.79 8.94
N ALA A 153 8.19 5.15 7.98
CA ALA A 153 7.26 6.27 8.19
C ALA A 153 6.23 5.95 9.28
N PHE A 154 5.72 4.72 9.33
CA PHE A 154 4.80 4.31 10.39
C PHE A 154 5.49 4.21 11.75
N ALA A 155 6.67 3.59 11.85
CA ALA A 155 7.44 3.53 13.10
C ALA A 155 7.69 4.92 13.69
N LYS A 156 8.00 5.92 12.83
CA LYS A 156 8.15 7.31 13.25
C LYS A 156 6.87 7.90 13.87
N LYS A 157 5.67 7.48 13.44
CA LYS A 157 4.40 7.96 14.02
C LYS A 157 4.15 7.37 15.40
N LEU A 158 4.75 6.24 15.73
CA LEU A 158 4.62 5.60 17.04
C LEU A 158 5.46 6.25 18.15
N ARG A 159 6.34 7.22 17.85
CA ARG A 159 7.21 7.89 18.83
C ARG A 159 6.48 8.56 20.00
N GLY A 160 5.20 8.88 19.83
CA GLY A 160 4.38 9.50 20.88
C GLY A 160 3.65 8.50 21.79
N PHE A 161 3.89 7.19 21.60
CA PHE A 161 3.27 6.12 22.37
C PHE A 161 4.34 5.32 23.11
N ASP A 162 4.01 4.85 24.32
CA ASP A 162 4.89 3.98 25.11
C ASP A 162 4.80 2.52 24.61
N VAL A 163 5.36 2.26 23.42
CA VAL A 163 5.33 0.96 22.73
C VAL A 163 6.74 0.46 22.40
N GLU A 164 6.93 -0.87 22.44
CA GLU A 164 8.09 -1.47 21.79
C GLU A 164 7.80 -1.63 20.30
N VAL A 165 8.67 -1.10 19.42
CA VAL A 165 8.53 -1.28 17.97
C VAL A 165 9.60 -2.23 17.46
N LEU A 166 9.16 -3.37 16.91
CA LEU A 166 10.02 -4.37 16.29
C LEU A 166 9.82 -4.38 14.78
N CYS A 167 10.89 -4.62 14.02
CA CYS A 167 10.76 -4.86 12.58
C CYS A 167 11.43 -6.17 12.18
N TYR A 168 10.80 -6.83 11.21
CA TYR A 168 11.36 -7.95 10.47
C TYR A 168 11.45 -7.60 8.98
N ASP A 169 12.59 -7.81 8.39
CA ASP A 169 12.85 -7.57 6.97
C ASP A 169 13.79 -8.66 6.44
N ILE A 170 13.72 -8.94 5.12
CA ILE A 170 14.67 -9.85 4.45
C ILE A 170 16.05 -9.23 4.26
N LYS A 171 16.17 -7.91 4.39
CA LYS A 171 17.44 -7.18 4.36
C LYS A 171 17.95 -7.03 5.79
N ASP A 172 19.24 -7.24 5.96
CA ASP A 172 19.91 -7.03 7.25
C ASP A 172 20.15 -5.54 7.52
N ASN A 173 20.29 -5.20 8.81
CA ASN A 173 20.68 -3.88 9.27
C ASN A 173 19.77 -2.73 8.79
N VAL A 174 18.46 -2.98 8.69
CA VAL A 174 17.47 -1.95 8.30
C VAL A 174 16.90 -1.19 9.49
N GLY A 175 16.99 -1.74 10.73
CA GLY A 175 16.53 -1.11 11.97
C GLY A 175 17.17 0.26 12.23
N ASP A 176 16.48 1.09 13.00
CA ASP A 176 16.95 2.43 13.37
C ASP A 176 16.41 2.82 14.76
N GLU A 177 16.51 4.10 15.12
CA GLU A 177 16.02 4.61 16.42
C GLU A 177 14.51 4.47 16.64
N ASN A 178 13.73 4.12 15.60
CA ASN A 178 12.28 3.98 15.70
C ASN A 178 11.81 2.53 15.77
N ALA A 179 12.63 1.57 15.29
CA ALA A 179 12.29 0.14 15.36
C ALA A 179 13.54 -0.74 15.41
N LYS A 180 13.53 -1.67 16.36
CA LYS A 180 14.58 -2.67 16.52
C LYS A 180 14.36 -3.82 15.54
N GLN A 181 15.33 -4.10 14.67
CA GLN A 181 15.28 -5.30 13.83
C GLN A 181 15.52 -6.56 14.66
N VAL A 182 14.67 -7.56 14.44
CA VAL A 182 14.75 -8.86 15.12
C VAL A 182 14.55 -10.00 14.13
N SER A 183 14.92 -11.23 14.55
CA SER A 183 14.60 -12.44 13.80
C SER A 183 13.09 -12.69 13.78
N LEU A 184 12.61 -13.45 12.77
CA LEU A 184 11.18 -13.79 12.68
C LEU A 184 10.70 -14.54 13.94
N ALA A 185 11.52 -15.39 14.55
CA ALA A 185 11.18 -16.11 15.78
C ALA A 185 10.92 -15.16 16.95
N ILE A 186 11.80 -14.18 17.19
CA ILE A 186 11.60 -13.16 18.23
C ILE A 186 10.39 -12.29 17.93
N PHE A 187 10.18 -11.91 16.66
CA PHE A 187 9.01 -11.18 16.21
C PHE A 187 7.74 -11.93 16.60
N GLN A 188 7.63 -13.21 16.21
CA GLN A 188 6.46 -14.05 16.44
C GLN A 188 6.18 -14.32 17.94
N GLU A 189 7.22 -14.29 18.76
CA GLU A 189 7.09 -14.45 20.22
C GLU A 189 6.49 -13.22 20.90
N LYS A 190 6.85 -12.01 20.45
CA LYS A 190 6.63 -10.78 21.22
C LYS A 190 5.42 -9.95 20.77
N VAL A 191 5.09 -9.96 19.49
CA VAL A 191 4.16 -8.96 18.92
C VAL A 191 2.74 -9.09 19.43
N ASP A 192 2.12 -7.94 19.69
CA ASP A 192 0.70 -7.76 19.97
C ASP A 192 -0.03 -7.18 18.75
N VAL A 193 0.68 -6.45 17.88
CA VAL A 193 0.19 -5.92 16.60
C VAL A 193 1.14 -6.32 15.49
N VAL A 194 0.62 -6.81 14.37
CA VAL A 194 1.37 -7.09 13.15
C VAL A 194 0.91 -6.12 12.06
N SER A 195 1.82 -5.32 11.52
CA SER A 195 1.55 -4.39 10.43
C SER A 195 2.42 -4.69 9.21
N LEU A 196 1.79 -4.78 8.04
CA LEU A 196 2.44 -5.16 6.79
C LEU A 196 2.86 -3.94 5.99
N HIS A 197 4.12 -3.91 5.54
CA HIS A 197 4.71 -2.82 4.75
C HIS A 197 5.60 -3.34 3.61
N THR A 198 5.24 -4.50 3.05
CA THR A 198 6.01 -5.19 2.01
C THR A 198 5.43 -4.94 0.61
N PRO A 199 6.25 -4.96 -0.46
CA PRO A 199 5.76 -5.03 -1.83
C PRO A 199 5.16 -6.41 -2.11
N GLN A 200 4.38 -6.53 -3.20
CA GLN A 200 3.92 -7.83 -3.68
C GLN A 200 5.06 -8.53 -4.46
N THR A 201 5.50 -9.65 -3.94
CA THR A 201 6.53 -10.51 -4.52
C THR A 201 6.13 -11.99 -4.32
N PRO A 202 6.78 -12.97 -4.98
CA PRO A 202 6.54 -14.38 -4.68
C PRO A 202 6.71 -14.74 -3.20
N LEU A 203 7.59 -14.06 -2.46
CA LEU A 203 7.82 -14.29 -1.02
C LEU A 203 6.70 -13.72 -0.13
N THR A 204 5.96 -12.73 -0.61
CA THR A 204 4.93 -12.05 0.17
C THR A 204 3.50 -12.46 -0.19
N LEU A 205 3.33 -13.24 -1.26
CA LEU A 205 2.03 -13.83 -1.62
C LEU A 205 1.60 -14.83 -0.54
N ASN A 206 0.39 -14.60 0.02
CA ASN A 206 -0.20 -15.41 1.09
C ASN A 206 0.76 -15.66 2.27
N MET A 207 1.64 -14.69 2.58
CA MET A 207 2.59 -14.84 3.68
C MET A 207 1.89 -14.86 5.05
N ILE A 208 0.76 -14.17 5.17
CA ILE A 208 -0.11 -14.25 6.36
C ILE A 208 -1.16 -15.33 6.09
N ASN A 209 -0.82 -16.52 6.41
CA ASN A 209 -1.64 -17.75 6.31
C ASN A 209 -1.73 -18.46 7.66
N THR A 210 -2.47 -19.55 7.72
CA THR A 210 -2.67 -20.35 8.94
C THR A 210 -1.34 -20.73 9.61
N ALA A 211 -0.32 -21.13 8.83
CA ALA A 211 0.98 -21.51 9.39
C ALA A 211 1.67 -20.33 10.09
N PHE A 212 1.72 -19.16 9.44
CA PHE A 212 2.28 -17.94 10.03
C PHE A 212 1.48 -17.50 11.27
N ILE A 213 0.16 -17.44 11.16
CA ILE A 213 -0.74 -17.02 12.25
C ILE A 213 -0.53 -17.86 13.51
N ASN A 214 -0.39 -19.18 13.32
CA ASN A 214 -0.20 -20.12 14.44
C ASN A 214 1.19 -20.01 15.10
N GLN A 215 2.20 -19.48 14.39
CA GLN A 215 3.52 -19.23 14.98
C GLN A 215 3.54 -18.01 15.91
N ILE A 216 2.68 -17.03 15.73
CA ILE A 216 2.54 -15.92 16.68
C ILE A 216 2.06 -16.46 18.01
N LYS A 217 2.80 -16.17 19.10
CA LYS A 217 2.51 -16.79 20.42
C LYS A 217 1.25 -16.24 21.08
N LYS A 218 1.02 -14.95 20.99
CA LYS A 218 -0.12 -14.26 21.60
C LYS A 218 -1.28 -14.11 20.60
N PRO A 219 -2.53 -13.91 21.03
CA PRO A 219 -3.53 -13.24 20.20
C PRO A 219 -3.03 -11.83 19.79
N PHE A 220 -3.32 -11.41 18.58
CA PHE A 220 -2.77 -10.17 18.03
C PHE A 220 -3.75 -9.43 17.09
N TRP A 221 -3.47 -8.17 16.79
CA TRP A 221 -4.16 -7.39 15.77
C TRP A 221 -3.35 -7.39 14.46
N LEU A 222 -4.04 -7.44 13.34
CA LEU A 222 -3.43 -7.40 12.00
C LEU A 222 -3.79 -6.10 11.28
N ILE A 223 -2.79 -5.40 10.75
CA ILE A 223 -2.99 -4.24 9.87
C ILE A 223 -2.34 -4.51 8.52
N ASN A 224 -3.11 -4.33 7.45
CA ASN A 224 -2.60 -4.45 6.09
C ASN A 224 -2.92 -3.18 5.27
N THR A 225 -1.93 -2.32 5.15
CA THR A 225 -1.91 -1.15 4.26
C THR A 225 -0.88 -1.33 3.12
N ALA A 226 -0.47 -2.59 2.87
CA ALA A 226 0.56 -2.94 1.89
C ALA A 226 -0.05 -3.50 0.59
N ARG A 227 -0.34 -4.81 0.55
CA ARG A 227 -0.93 -5.49 -0.60
C ARG A 227 -1.93 -6.56 -0.12
N GLY A 228 -3.08 -6.61 -0.77
CA GLY A 228 -4.17 -7.51 -0.37
C GLY A 228 -3.77 -8.98 -0.43
N LYS A 229 -3.10 -9.39 -1.49
CA LYS A 229 -2.63 -10.78 -1.70
C LYS A 229 -1.53 -11.25 -0.71
N SER A 230 -1.06 -10.38 0.18
CA SER A 230 -0.16 -10.81 1.27
C SER A 230 -0.88 -11.58 2.37
N VAL A 231 -2.21 -11.48 2.43
CA VAL A 231 -3.06 -12.15 3.43
C VAL A 231 -3.98 -13.15 2.74
N ALA A 232 -3.92 -14.40 3.15
CA ALA A 232 -4.90 -15.41 2.77
C ALA A 232 -6.21 -15.13 3.51
N THR A 233 -7.22 -14.61 2.83
CA THR A 233 -8.44 -14.08 3.46
C THR A 233 -9.21 -15.14 4.22
N ALA A 234 -9.27 -16.38 3.71
CA ALA A 234 -9.94 -17.49 4.40
C ALA A 234 -9.27 -17.82 5.74
N ASP A 235 -7.94 -17.80 5.79
CA ASP A 235 -7.16 -18.07 7.01
C ASP A 235 -7.32 -16.93 8.03
N LEU A 236 -7.34 -15.68 7.56
CA LEU A 236 -7.66 -14.51 8.38
C LEU A 236 -9.03 -14.65 9.03
N VAL A 237 -10.06 -15.01 8.26
CA VAL A 237 -11.42 -15.20 8.78
C VAL A 237 -11.47 -16.31 9.83
N SER A 238 -10.78 -17.43 9.60
CA SER A 238 -10.68 -18.51 10.59
C SER A 238 -10.02 -18.01 11.89
N ALA A 239 -8.96 -17.21 11.79
CA ALA A 239 -8.27 -16.67 12.93
C ALA A 239 -9.07 -15.60 13.70
N LEU A 240 -9.91 -14.79 13.01
CA LEU A 240 -10.83 -13.85 13.63
C LEU A 240 -11.96 -14.57 14.39
N LYS A 241 -12.47 -15.68 13.82
CA LYS A 241 -13.50 -16.51 14.47
C LYS A 241 -13.00 -17.20 15.74
N SER A 242 -11.71 -17.55 15.78
CA SER A 242 -11.08 -18.23 16.94
C SER A 242 -10.42 -17.27 17.93
N ASP A 243 -10.56 -15.96 17.77
CA ASP A 243 -9.89 -14.91 18.57
C ASP A 243 -8.36 -15.00 18.58
N LYS A 244 -7.76 -15.70 17.61
CA LYS A 244 -6.31 -15.69 17.40
C LYS A 244 -5.88 -14.35 16.81
N ILE A 245 -6.71 -13.77 15.91
CA ILE A 245 -6.63 -12.38 15.49
C ILE A 245 -7.78 -11.65 16.16
N LEU A 246 -7.45 -10.67 17.00
CA LEU A 246 -8.40 -9.93 17.82
C LEU A 246 -9.16 -8.86 17.00
N GLY A 247 -8.55 -8.40 15.93
CA GLY A 247 -9.14 -7.47 14.98
C GLY A 247 -8.21 -7.23 13.80
N ALA A 248 -8.78 -6.78 12.67
CA ALA A 248 -8.02 -6.53 11.45
C ALA A 248 -8.38 -5.19 10.81
N GLY A 249 -7.37 -4.37 10.50
CA GLY A 249 -7.47 -3.17 9.68
C GLY A 249 -6.93 -3.44 8.28
N LEU A 250 -7.79 -3.35 7.27
CA LEU A 250 -7.46 -3.71 5.89
C LEU A 250 -7.78 -2.56 4.96
N ASP A 251 -6.74 -1.87 4.49
CA ASP A 251 -6.87 -0.88 3.40
C ASP A 251 -6.82 -1.55 2.02
N VAL A 252 -6.32 -2.78 1.98
CA VAL A 252 -6.13 -3.58 0.78
C VAL A 252 -6.70 -4.99 0.97
N LEU A 253 -7.23 -5.57 -0.11
CA LEU A 253 -7.90 -6.86 -0.09
C LEU A 253 -7.37 -7.81 -1.16
N GLU A 254 -7.35 -9.12 -0.87
CA GLU A 254 -6.90 -10.17 -1.79
C GLU A 254 -7.62 -10.12 -3.15
N TYR A 255 -8.85 -9.64 -3.17
CA TYR A 255 -9.75 -9.62 -4.33
C TYR A 255 -9.58 -8.41 -5.23
N GLU A 256 -8.70 -7.46 -4.89
CA GLU A 256 -8.45 -6.29 -5.71
C GLU A 256 -7.90 -6.66 -7.08
N LYS A 257 -8.40 -5.99 -8.13
CA LYS A 257 -7.81 -6.05 -9.47
C LYS A 257 -6.57 -5.17 -9.54
N ALA A 258 -5.73 -5.39 -10.53
CA ALA A 258 -4.50 -4.61 -10.74
C ALA A 258 -4.76 -3.10 -10.94
N SER A 259 -5.97 -2.70 -11.35
CA SER A 259 -6.39 -1.29 -11.48
C SER A 259 -6.87 -0.65 -10.17
N PHE A 260 -7.09 -1.43 -9.11
CA PHE A 260 -7.60 -0.97 -7.79
C PHE A 260 -8.97 -0.26 -7.80
N GLU A 261 -9.68 -0.23 -8.92
CA GLU A 261 -10.87 0.61 -9.10
C GLU A 261 -12.21 -0.12 -8.94
N THR A 262 -12.22 -1.46 -8.96
CA THR A 262 -13.47 -2.23 -8.85
C THR A 262 -13.28 -3.51 -8.06
N LEU A 263 -13.99 -3.62 -6.93
CA LEU A 263 -14.00 -4.82 -6.08
C LEU A 263 -15.23 -5.71 -6.34
N PHE A 264 -16.38 -5.11 -6.62
CA PHE A 264 -17.70 -5.75 -6.60
C PHE A 264 -18.24 -6.16 -7.98
N SER A 265 -17.42 -6.69 -8.86
CA SER A 265 -17.85 -7.07 -10.22
C SER A 265 -18.41 -8.49 -10.36
N SER A 266 -18.46 -9.29 -9.27
CA SER A 266 -18.94 -10.67 -9.26
C SER A 266 -19.52 -11.04 -7.89
N GLU A 267 -20.04 -12.26 -7.74
CA GLU A 267 -20.50 -12.78 -6.46
C GLU A 267 -19.36 -12.76 -5.42
N LEU A 268 -19.64 -12.19 -4.23
CA LEU A 268 -18.65 -12.03 -3.19
C LEU A 268 -18.28 -13.38 -2.55
N PRO A 269 -16.98 -13.71 -2.43
CA PRO A 269 -16.55 -14.89 -1.69
C PRO A 269 -17.06 -14.88 -0.24
N GLU A 270 -17.34 -16.06 0.31
CA GLU A 270 -17.86 -16.23 1.68
C GLU A 270 -16.95 -15.54 2.71
N ALA A 271 -15.64 -15.71 2.58
CA ALA A 271 -14.67 -15.06 3.47
C ALA A 271 -14.79 -13.53 3.42
N PHE A 272 -15.01 -12.93 2.26
CA PHE A 272 -15.21 -11.49 2.16
C PHE A 272 -16.55 -11.05 2.75
N ARG A 273 -17.62 -11.84 2.57
CA ARG A 273 -18.92 -11.57 3.25
C ARG A 273 -18.76 -11.53 4.77
N TYR A 274 -17.91 -12.39 5.34
CA TYR A 274 -17.61 -12.33 6.78
C TYR A 274 -16.93 -11.00 7.14
N LEU A 275 -15.92 -10.57 6.39
CA LEU A 275 -15.16 -9.34 6.70
C LEU A 275 -16.07 -8.10 6.73
N ILE A 276 -16.96 -7.93 5.74
CA ILE A 276 -17.85 -6.77 5.66
C ILE A 276 -18.93 -6.72 6.74
N ASN A 277 -19.22 -7.84 7.41
CA ASN A 277 -20.22 -7.93 8.48
C ASN A 277 -19.57 -8.06 9.87
N SER A 278 -18.25 -8.11 9.97
CA SER A 278 -17.53 -8.30 11.23
C SER A 278 -17.22 -6.98 11.93
N GLU A 279 -17.66 -6.83 13.16
CA GLU A 279 -17.30 -5.67 14.01
C GLU A 279 -15.80 -5.65 14.38
N LYS A 280 -15.08 -6.76 14.22
CA LYS A 280 -13.63 -6.86 14.43
C LYS A 280 -12.80 -6.36 13.25
N VAL A 281 -13.44 -5.93 12.16
CA VAL A 281 -12.77 -5.58 10.91
C VAL A 281 -13.03 -4.13 10.54
N LEU A 282 -11.96 -3.40 10.28
CA LEU A 282 -11.99 -2.05 9.72
C LEU A 282 -11.51 -2.10 8.27
N LEU A 283 -12.33 -1.63 7.34
CA LEU A 283 -12.03 -1.62 5.90
C LEU A 283 -11.87 -0.20 5.39
N SER A 284 -10.94 0.01 4.46
CA SER A 284 -10.85 1.22 3.65
C SER A 284 -10.49 0.87 2.20
N PRO A 285 -10.87 1.70 1.20
CA PRO A 285 -10.83 1.32 -0.21
C PRO A 285 -9.48 1.68 -0.86
N HIS A 286 -8.36 1.16 -0.34
CA HIS A 286 -6.99 1.35 -0.83
C HIS A 286 -6.59 2.83 -0.92
N VAL A 287 -6.82 3.56 0.18
CA VAL A 287 -6.63 5.01 0.27
C VAL A 287 -5.56 5.45 1.27
N ALA A 288 -4.85 4.52 1.92
CA ALA A 288 -3.85 4.85 2.93
C ALA A 288 -2.81 5.87 2.45
N GLY A 289 -2.41 5.76 1.17
CA GLY A 289 -1.48 6.70 0.54
C GLY A 289 -2.15 7.87 -0.20
N TRP A 290 -3.46 8.10 -0.03
CA TRP A 290 -4.26 8.97 -0.88
C TRP A 290 -4.73 10.22 -0.12
N THR A 291 -3.84 11.20 0.07
CA THR A 291 -4.16 12.48 0.69
C THR A 291 -3.92 13.63 -0.30
N ILE A 292 -4.43 14.81 0.03
CA ILE A 292 -4.21 16.03 -0.76
C ILE A 292 -2.69 16.28 -0.90
N GLU A 293 -1.97 16.21 0.19
CA GLU A 293 -0.53 16.44 0.24
C GLU A 293 0.27 15.34 -0.46
N SER A 294 -0.19 14.09 -0.40
CA SER A 294 0.50 12.98 -1.10
C SER A 294 0.42 13.13 -2.61
N LYS A 295 -0.69 13.67 -3.14
CA LYS A 295 -0.86 13.93 -4.58
C LYS A 295 0.24 14.87 -5.11
N GLU A 296 0.51 15.94 -4.39
CA GLU A 296 1.59 16.89 -4.72
C GLU A 296 2.97 16.24 -4.57
N LYS A 297 3.24 15.61 -3.41
CA LYS A 297 4.54 15.00 -3.11
C LYS A 297 4.91 13.85 -4.05
N LEU A 298 3.93 13.06 -4.48
CA LEU A 298 4.13 12.01 -5.48
C LEU A 298 4.58 12.60 -6.81
N ALA A 299 3.89 13.65 -7.27
CA ALA A 299 4.22 14.36 -8.50
C ALA A 299 5.62 14.98 -8.41
N GLN A 300 5.94 15.69 -7.31
CA GLN A 300 7.25 16.28 -7.07
C GLN A 300 8.36 15.23 -7.09
N THR A 301 8.16 14.09 -6.42
CA THR A 301 9.15 13.01 -6.40
C THR A 301 9.45 12.47 -7.81
N ILE A 302 8.43 12.35 -8.66
CA ILE A 302 8.63 11.93 -10.07
C ILE A 302 9.46 12.96 -10.83
N VAL A 303 9.13 14.25 -10.69
CA VAL A 303 9.91 15.33 -11.34
C VAL A 303 11.36 15.30 -10.89
N ASP A 304 11.61 15.23 -9.58
CA ASP A 304 12.97 15.23 -9.02
C ASP A 304 13.80 14.06 -9.56
N LYS A 305 13.21 12.86 -9.63
CA LYS A 305 13.88 11.67 -10.16
C LYS A 305 14.12 11.74 -11.67
N ILE A 306 13.16 12.28 -12.44
CA ILE A 306 13.34 12.53 -13.89
C ILE A 306 14.47 13.55 -14.09
N LYS A 307 14.43 14.66 -13.36
CA LYS A 307 15.46 15.71 -13.40
C LYS A 307 16.83 15.12 -13.12
N THR A 308 16.99 14.38 -12.04
CA THR A 308 18.29 13.78 -11.66
C THR A 308 18.83 12.82 -12.72
N LYS A 309 17.96 12.11 -13.46
CA LYS A 309 18.38 11.07 -14.41
C LYS A 309 18.55 11.58 -15.83
N PHE A 310 17.80 12.60 -16.26
CA PHE A 310 17.68 12.98 -17.66
C PHE A 310 17.95 14.45 -17.96
N TYR A 311 18.22 15.25 -16.92
CA TYR A 311 18.53 16.67 -17.04
C TYR A 311 19.84 17.01 -16.33
#